data_860319958a29824f62449900fc8c61a4
#
_entry.id   860319958a29824f62449900fc8c61a4
#
_cell.length_a   1.000
_cell.length_b   1.000
_cell.length_c   1.000
_cell.angle_alpha   90.00
_cell.angle_beta   90.00
_cell.angle_gamma   90.00
#
_symmetry.space_group_name_H-M   'P 1'
#
loop_
_entity.id
_entity.type
_entity.pdbx_description
1 polymer ?
#
loop_
_entity_poly.entity_id
_entity_poly.type
_entity_poly.pdbx_seq_one_letter_code
_entity_poly.pdbx_strand_id
1 'polypeptide(L)'
;MNSKMVLAAISLFASATAHAQSSVTLFGVLDEGINLTSNAGGHKAWQTSSVDLVTSRWGLKGSEDIGDGLHAIFDLESGFMLDNGAAYYNGRLFGYQSYVGLQSDTLGTLTFGRQFDSMTDIIGPMTANGYWGGYLFSHPLDNDNTDATFHANNSVKFTSGEYGGVTATALYGFSNQAGAFAGNRMYSAGLKYSYATFTIGAVYENLAAPGATSTGAVASDEAGFVAANQKIYGIGASYGAGPATLGLVYTHVNVQQPVSSLYLGDLGVNDASLRFDNIEFNAKYDIQPDLSIAGMYTYTMAHLKHGGFDNSMHWNQVGLMAQYFLSKRTGIYTQLVYQKLSGGNTGTALDTAFIPGAASPSSNSHQMVARIGMTHAF
;
A
#
# COMPACT_ATOMS: atom_id res chain seq x y z
N MET A 1 -44.08 14.29 49.99
CA MET A 1 -43.50 13.68 48.84
C MET A 1 -43.15 12.25 49.21
N ASN A 2 -43.87 11.28 48.66
CA ASN A 2 -43.90 9.91 49.17
C ASN A 2 -42.58 9.17 48.81
N SER A 3 -41.96 8.60 49.84
CA SER A 3 -40.70 7.77 49.69
C SER A 3 -40.77 6.63 48.66
N LYS A 4 -41.96 6.25 48.25
CA LYS A 4 -42.19 5.25 47.19
C LYS A 4 -41.94 5.77 45.78
N MET A 5 -41.96 7.09 45.51
CA MET A 5 -41.62 7.68 44.21
C MET A 5 -40.12 7.84 44.04
N VAL A 6 -39.36 7.98 45.12
CA VAL A 6 -37.89 8.09 45.05
C VAL A 6 -37.24 6.73 44.77
N LEU A 7 -37.81 5.62 45.28
CA LEU A 7 -37.33 4.28 44.98
C LEU A 7 -37.61 3.86 43.50
N ALA A 8 -38.71 4.31 42.91
CA ALA A 8 -39.02 4.01 41.49
C ALA A 8 -38.13 4.78 40.51
N ALA A 9 -37.68 5.98 40.87
CA ALA A 9 -36.74 6.76 40.06
C ALA A 9 -35.29 6.20 40.10
N ILE A 10 -34.89 5.59 41.20
CA ILE A 10 -33.55 4.97 41.35
C ILE A 10 -33.49 3.60 40.63
N SER A 11 -34.62 2.87 40.56
CA SER A 11 -34.65 1.60 39.81
C SER A 11 -34.69 1.75 38.29
N LEU A 12 -35.06 2.94 37.77
CA LEU A 12 -34.98 3.19 36.30
C LEU A 12 -33.56 3.59 35.83
N PHE A 13 -32.66 3.99 36.72
CA PHE A 13 -31.26 4.28 36.37
C PHE A 13 -30.34 3.06 36.54
N ALA A 14 -30.80 1.97 37.12
CA ALA A 14 -29.99 0.76 37.33
C ALA A 14 -30.06 -0.25 36.19
N SER A 15 -30.85 -0.02 35.15
CA SER A 15 -31.02 -0.96 34.01
C SER A 15 -30.35 -0.56 32.69
N ALA A 16 -29.48 0.44 32.73
CA ALA A 16 -28.68 0.84 31.53
C ALA A 16 -27.18 0.56 31.70
N THR A 17 -26.81 -0.56 32.33
CA THR A 17 -25.51 -1.16 32.07
C THR A 17 -25.64 -2.09 30.84
N ALA A 18 -25.91 -1.51 29.68
CA ALA A 18 -25.50 -2.16 28.43
C ALA A 18 -23.99 -2.33 28.56
N HIS A 19 -23.54 -3.54 28.83
CA HIS A 19 -22.14 -3.89 28.71
C HIS A 19 -21.82 -3.81 27.20
N ALA A 20 -21.54 -2.62 26.71
CA ALA A 20 -20.84 -2.47 25.43
C ALA A 20 -19.53 -3.26 25.58
N GLN A 21 -19.43 -4.41 24.92
CA GLN A 21 -18.24 -5.23 24.97
C GLN A 21 -17.19 -4.55 24.10
N SER A 22 -16.52 -3.54 24.66
CA SER A 22 -15.40 -2.89 24.00
C SER A 22 -14.18 -3.80 24.06
N SER A 23 -13.55 -4.05 22.91
CA SER A 23 -12.29 -4.78 22.83
C SER A 23 -11.19 -3.88 22.29
N VAL A 24 -10.03 -3.91 22.95
CA VAL A 24 -8.81 -3.30 22.45
C VAL A 24 -7.77 -4.41 22.30
N THR A 25 -7.22 -4.54 21.11
CA THR A 25 -6.21 -5.56 20.80
C THR A 25 -4.89 -4.88 20.48
N LEU A 26 -3.83 -5.26 21.19
CA LEU A 26 -2.45 -5.00 20.81
C LEU A 26 -2.03 -6.11 19.84
N PHE A 27 -1.45 -5.74 18.72
CA PHE A 27 -0.95 -6.66 17.71
C PHE A 27 0.30 -6.11 17.03
N GLY A 28 1.01 -6.97 16.29
CA GLY A 28 2.14 -6.52 15.52
C GLY A 28 2.73 -7.61 14.64
N VAL A 29 3.63 -7.19 13.78
CA VAL A 29 4.44 -8.07 12.92
C VAL A 29 5.84 -7.50 12.80
N LEU A 30 6.81 -8.38 12.82
CA LEU A 30 8.22 -8.09 12.65
C LEU A 30 8.69 -8.77 11.36
N ASP A 31 9.41 -8.04 10.53
CA ASP A 31 10.12 -8.54 9.35
C ASP A 31 11.54 -8.03 9.39
N GLU A 32 12.51 -8.92 9.32
CA GLU A 32 13.92 -8.55 9.23
C GLU A 32 14.65 -9.52 8.33
N GLY A 33 15.59 -8.99 7.55
CA GLY A 33 16.38 -9.83 6.66
C GLY A 33 17.62 -9.14 6.13
N ILE A 34 18.41 -9.92 5.40
CA ILE A 34 19.64 -9.46 4.77
C ILE A 34 19.42 -9.39 3.26
N ASN A 35 19.67 -8.22 2.68
CA ASN A 35 19.62 -7.95 1.25
C ASN A 35 21.03 -7.89 0.67
N LEU A 36 21.20 -8.51 -0.49
CA LEU A 36 22.31 -8.28 -1.40
C LEU A 36 21.80 -7.55 -2.63
N THR A 37 22.16 -6.29 -2.81
CA THR A 37 21.97 -5.54 -4.04
C THR A 37 23.19 -5.68 -4.94
N SER A 38 22.99 -6.16 -6.16
CA SER A 38 24.10 -6.46 -7.11
C SER A 38 24.80 -5.19 -7.64
N ASN A 39 24.03 -4.10 -7.77
CA ASN A 39 24.51 -2.82 -8.27
C ASN A 39 23.76 -1.69 -7.56
N ALA A 40 24.40 -1.10 -6.58
CA ALA A 40 23.98 0.10 -5.86
C ALA A 40 24.98 1.20 -6.20
N GLY A 41 24.63 2.09 -7.15
CA GLY A 41 25.54 3.14 -7.61
C GLY A 41 26.87 2.63 -8.20
N GLY A 42 26.90 1.41 -8.75
CA GLY A 42 28.11 0.78 -9.31
C GLY A 42 28.79 -0.26 -8.41
N HIS A 43 28.31 -0.44 -7.19
CA HIS A 43 28.89 -1.34 -6.21
C HIS A 43 27.90 -2.39 -5.73
N LYS A 44 28.38 -3.53 -5.22
CA LYS A 44 27.56 -4.46 -4.45
C LYS A 44 27.31 -3.89 -3.05
N ALA A 45 26.08 -4.01 -2.57
CA ALA A 45 25.71 -3.60 -1.23
C ALA A 45 25.07 -4.75 -0.45
N TRP A 46 25.44 -4.87 0.83
CA TRP A 46 24.80 -5.72 1.81
C TRP A 46 24.16 -4.84 2.86
N GLN A 47 22.89 -5.09 3.16
CA GLN A 47 22.15 -4.33 4.17
C GLN A 47 21.19 -5.23 4.91
N THR A 48 20.87 -4.90 6.17
CA THR A 48 19.67 -5.38 6.83
C THR A 48 18.51 -4.49 6.43
N SER A 49 17.29 -5.03 6.40
CA SER A 49 16.08 -4.30 6.05
C SER A 49 14.87 -4.90 6.76
N SER A 50 13.98 -4.03 7.24
CA SER A 50 12.87 -4.39 8.14
C SER A 50 11.49 -4.25 7.52
N VAL A 51 11.38 -4.08 6.19
CA VAL A 51 10.09 -3.71 5.55
C VAL A 51 9.82 -4.43 4.24
N ASP A 52 10.70 -5.33 3.82
CA ASP A 52 10.66 -5.82 2.44
C ASP A 52 9.58 -6.87 2.18
N LEU A 53 9.26 -7.77 3.10
CA LEU A 53 8.12 -8.68 2.94
C LEU A 53 6.85 -8.09 3.55
N VAL A 54 6.97 -7.50 4.73
CA VAL A 54 5.89 -6.80 5.41
C VAL A 54 6.47 -5.70 6.29
N THR A 55 5.87 -4.52 6.30
CA THR A 55 6.32 -3.43 7.18
C THR A 55 6.29 -3.88 8.64
N SER A 56 7.46 -3.91 9.31
CA SER A 56 7.54 -4.15 10.74
C SER A 56 6.78 -3.07 11.48
N ARG A 57 5.77 -3.48 12.28
CA ARG A 57 4.86 -2.55 12.95
C ARG A 57 4.20 -3.17 14.18
N TRP A 58 3.75 -2.30 15.05
CA TRP A 58 2.83 -2.63 16.12
C TRP A 58 1.64 -1.70 16.09
N GLY A 59 0.50 -2.11 16.65
CA GLY A 59 -0.70 -1.31 16.61
C GLY A 59 -1.69 -1.65 17.70
N LEU A 60 -2.65 -0.76 17.85
CA LEU A 60 -3.83 -0.90 18.69
C LEU A 60 -5.06 -0.77 17.79
N LYS A 61 -5.93 -1.75 17.83
CA LYS A 61 -7.24 -1.68 17.19
C LYS A 61 -8.34 -1.96 18.20
N GLY A 62 -9.45 -1.30 18.03
CA GLY A 62 -10.59 -1.50 18.94
C GLY A 62 -11.92 -1.42 18.22
N SER A 63 -12.89 -2.06 18.85
CA SER A 63 -14.30 -2.01 18.44
C SER A 63 -15.16 -1.92 19.68
N GLU A 64 -16.13 -1.02 19.67
CA GLU A 64 -17.15 -0.84 20.69
C GLU A 64 -18.52 -0.98 20.03
N ASP A 65 -19.33 -1.91 20.49
CA ASP A 65 -20.73 -2.04 20.08
C ASP A 65 -21.54 -0.88 20.68
N ILE A 66 -22.07 -0.02 19.83
CA ILE A 66 -22.90 1.13 20.23
C ILE A 66 -24.41 0.87 20.03
N GLY A 67 -24.78 -0.36 19.69
CA GLY A 67 -26.15 -0.82 19.50
C GLY A 67 -26.63 -0.79 18.06
N ASP A 68 -27.73 -1.48 17.79
CA ASP A 68 -28.41 -1.55 16.50
C ASP A 68 -27.51 -1.98 15.32
N GLY A 69 -26.49 -2.84 15.58
CA GLY A 69 -25.55 -3.31 14.55
C GLY A 69 -24.56 -2.22 14.11
N LEU A 70 -24.35 -1.20 14.96
CA LEU A 70 -23.36 -0.15 14.79
C LEU A 70 -22.20 -0.33 15.77
N HIS A 71 -20.98 -0.14 15.28
CA HIS A 71 -19.74 -0.22 16.05
C HIS A 71 -18.90 1.04 15.84
N ALA A 72 -18.39 1.60 16.93
CA ALA A 72 -17.31 2.57 16.86
C ALA A 72 -15.99 1.80 16.78
N ILE A 73 -15.16 2.12 15.76
CA ILE A 73 -13.90 1.43 15.52
C ILE A 73 -12.73 2.40 15.46
N PHE A 74 -11.55 1.91 15.78
CA PHE A 74 -10.30 2.62 15.51
C PHE A 74 -9.18 1.65 15.16
N ASP A 75 -8.19 2.15 14.43
CA ASP A 75 -6.93 1.47 14.14
C ASP A 75 -5.77 2.47 14.17
N LEU A 76 -4.73 2.15 14.94
CA LEU A 76 -3.54 2.97 15.14
C LEU A 76 -2.32 2.06 14.97
N GLU A 77 -1.58 2.21 13.85
CA GLU A 77 -0.44 1.35 13.52
C GLU A 77 0.84 2.17 13.34
N SER A 78 1.90 1.78 14.05
CA SER A 78 3.23 2.38 14.02
C SER A 78 4.22 1.48 13.29
N GLY A 79 4.69 1.90 12.13
CA GLY A 79 5.79 1.25 11.41
C GLY A 79 7.15 1.64 11.99
N PHE A 80 8.08 0.71 12.06
CA PHE A 80 9.43 0.97 12.57
C PHE A 80 10.47 0.06 11.91
N MET A 81 11.73 0.47 12.02
CA MET A 81 12.89 -0.25 11.51
C MET A 81 13.50 -1.09 12.63
N LEU A 82 13.60 -2.40 12.47
CA LEU A 82 14.23 -3.30 13.46
C LEU A 82 15.75 -3.13 13.54
N ASP A 83 16.37 -2.81 12.41
CA ASP A 83 17.82 -2.64 12.27
C ASP A 83 18.38 -1.48 13.09
N ASN A 84 17.56 -0.43 13.38
CA ASN A 84 18.02 0.77 14.07
C ASN A 84 17.03 1.35 15.09
N GLY A 85 15.80 0.82 15.17
CA GLY A 85 14.76 1.27 16.09
C GLY A 85 14.06 2.57 15.70
N ALA A 86 14.30 3.13 14.51
CA ALA A 86 13.68 4.37 14.06
C ALA A 86 12.22 4.14 13.60
N ALA A 87 11.37 5.17 13.71
CA ALA A 87 10.05 5.16 13.09
C ALA A 87 10.19 5.17 11.56
N TYR A 88 9.46 4.27 10.86
CA TYR A 88 9.62 4.10 9.42
C TYR A 88 9.04 5.27 8.62
N TYR A 89 7.85 5.73 8.93
CA TYR A 89 7.14 6.76 8.17
C TYR A 89 7.54 8.18 8.61
N ASN A 90 8.79 8.58 8.35
CA ASN A 90 9.32 9.94 8.57
C ASN A 90 9.02 10.49 9.99
N GLY A 91 9.17 9.62 11.00
CA GLY A 91 8.98 9.99 12.42
C GLY A 91 7.51 10.05 12.87
N ARG A 92 6.54 9.65 12.05
CA ARG A 92 5.14 9.57 12.47
C ARG A 92 4.93 8.44 13.47
N LEU A 93 4.30 8.74 14.62
CA LEU A 93 4.02 7.73 15.64
C LEU A 93 3.09 6.63 15.11
N PHE A 94 2.02 7.00 14.39
CA PHE A 94 1.11 6.07 13.73
C PHE A 94 1.13 6.31 12.21
N GLY A 95 2.29 6.01 11.60
CA GLY A 95 2.54 6.31 10.20
C GLY A 95 1.95 5.31 9.22
N TYR A 96 1.64 4.08 9.65
CA TYR A 96 1.06 3.06 8.79
C TYR A 96 -0.44 3.27 8.60
N GLN A 97 -1.20 3.31 9.70
CA GLN A 97 -2.61 3.70 9.71
C GLN A 97 -2.96 4.44 11.01
N SER A 98 -3.86 5.40 10.93
CA SER A 98 -4.37 6.15 12.08
C SER A 98 -5.75 6.68 11.78
N TYR A 99 -6.79 5.94 12.15
CA TYR A 99 -8.18 6.34 11.90
C TYR A 99 -9.13 5.93 13.00
N VAL A 100 -10.27 6.61 13.03
CA VAL A 100 -11.48 6.27 13.79
C VAL A 100 -12.65 6.18 12.83
N GLY A 101 -13.66 5.40 13.14
CA GLY A 101 -14.81 5.27 12.25
C GLY A 101 -16.02 4.62 12.86
N LEU A 102 -17.04 4.48 12.02
CA LEU A 102 -18.28 3.76 12.30
C LEU A 102 -18.42 2.60 11.32
N GLN A 103 -18.67 1.43 11.85
CA GLN A 103 -18.95 0.21 11.09
C GLN A 103 -20.39 -0.22 11.33
N SER A 104 -21.13 -0.47 10.26
CA SER A 104 -22.47 -1.07 10.30
C SER A 104 -22.39 -2.51 9.80
N ASP A 105 -23.08 -3.42 10.46
CA ASP A 105 -23.18 -4.83 10.04
C ASP A 105 -23.76 -5.00 8.65
N THR A 106 -24.52 -4.02 8.17
CA THR A 106 -25.21 -4.10 6.87
C THR A 106 -24.69 -3.09 5.84
N LEU A 107 -24.43 -1.84 6.21
CA LEU A 107 -24.15 -0.76 5.26
C LEU A 107 -22.68 -0.70 4.86
N GLY A 108 -21.76 -1.09 5.76
CA GLY A 108 -20.32 -0.98 5.57
C GLY A 108 -19.66 -0.06 6.60
N THR A 109 -18.51 0.49 6.26
CA THR A 109 -17.62 1.20 7.19
C THR A 109 -17.29 2.59 6.68
N LEU A 110 -17.41 3.60 7.54
CA LEU A 110 -16.99 4.98 7.30
C LEU A 110 -15.87 5.33 8.27
N THR A 111 -14.70 5.70 7.75
CA THR A 111 -13.49 5.99 8.53
C THR A 111 -12.94 7.38 8.24
N PHE A 112 -12.27 7.97 9.25
CA PHE A 112 -11.68 9.30 9.20
C PHE A 112 -10.25 9.24 9.72
N GLY A 113 -9.28 9.72 8.94
CA GLY A 113 -7.89 9.77 9.38
C GLY A 113 -6.89 9.50 8.26
N ARG A 114 -5.77 8.89 8.64
CA ARG A 114 -4.72 8.41 7.72
C ARG A 114 -4.95 6.93 7.42
N GLN A 115 -5.05 6.58 6.15
CA GLN A 115 -5.43 5.23 5.73
C GLN A 115 -5.04 4.95 4.28
N PHE A 116 -5.15 3.69 3.86
CA PHE A 116 -4.91 3.29 2.48
C PHE A 116 -6.02 3.78 1.54
N ASP A 117 -5.64 4.02 0.30
CA ASP A 117 -6.53 4.33 -0.81
C ASP A 117 -7.15 3.07 -1.45
N SER A 118 -7.96 3.29 -2.50
CA SER A 118 -8.62 2.18 -3.19
C SER A 118 -7.67 1.32 -4.04
N MET A 119 -6.52 1.85 -4.51
CA MET A 119 -5.51 1.06 -5.24
C MET A 119 -4.89 0.01 -4.34
N THR A 120 -4.42 0.44 -3.17
CA THR A 120 -3.86 -0.46 -2.15
C THR A 120 -4.89 -1.47 -1.64
N ASP A 121 -6.16 -1.06 -1.42
CA ASP A 121 -7.18 -1.94 -0.86
C ASP A 121 -7.72 -2.99 -1.86
N ILE A 122 -7.82 -2.66 -3.15
CA ILE A 122 -8.49 -3.51 -4.15
C ILE A 122 -7.50 -4.16 -5.11
N ILE A 123 -6.60 -3.40 -5.70
CA ILE A 123 -5.65 -3.91 -6.70
C ILE A 123 -4.42 -4.53 -6.03
N GLY A 124 -3.89 -3.88 -4.98
CA GLY A 124 -2.72 -4.38 -4.24
C GLY A 124 -2.80 -5.88 -3.91
N PRO A 125 -3.89 -6.41 -3.32
CA PRO A 125 -4.01 -7.84 -3.01
C PRO A 125 -4.02 -8.80 -4.23
N MET A 126 -4.07 -8.28 -5.45
CA MET A 126 -4.00 -9.07 -6.69
C MET A 126 -2.61 -9.03 -7.32
N THR A 127 -1.72 -8.14 -6.85
CA THR A 127 -0.31 -8.04 -7.26
C THR A 127 0.58 -8.94 -6.43
N ALA A 128 1.79 -9.20 -6.93
CA ALA A 128 2.80 -9.96 -6.19
C ALA A 128 3.19 -9.25 -4.89
N ASN A 129 3.41 -7.94 -4.94
CA ASN A 129 3.81 -7.14 -3.77
C ASN A 129 2.75 -7.16 -2.67
N GLY A 130 1.49 -6.91 -2.99
CA GLY A 130 0.42 -6.83 -1.98
C GLY A 130 -0.13 -8.19 -1.52
N TYR A 131 0.20 -9.29 -2.20
CA TYR A 131 -0.30 -10.61 -1.86
C TYR A 131 0.73 -11.48 -1.14
N TRP A 132 1.96 -11.62 -1.67
CA TRP A 132 2.94 -12.56 -1.13
C TRP A 132 4.39 -12.08 -1.16
N GLY A 133 4.74 -11.09 -1.99
CA GLY A 133 6.12 -10.74 -2.30
C GLY A 133 6.68 -9.55 -1.53
N GLY A 134 5.81 -8.61 -1.14
CA GLY A 134 6.20 -7.37 -0.45
C GLY A 134 6.97 -6.40 -1.35
N TYR A 135 7.65 -5.47 -0.73
CA TYR A 135 8.21 -4.25 -1.31
C TYR A 135 9.16 -4.47 -2.50
N LEU A 136 10.01 -5.51 -2.45
CA LEU A 136 10.93 -5.84 -3.56
C LEU A 136 10.21 -6.20 -4.87
N PHE A 137 8.93 -6.58 -4.78
CA PHE A 137 8.12 -7.02 -5.92
C PHE A 137 7.20 -5.91 -6.46
N SER A 138 7.28 -4.69 -5.94
CA SER A 138 6.52 -3.55 -6.41
C SER A 138 6.82 -3.24 -7.88
N HIS A 139 5.85 -2.68 -8.57
CA HIS A 139 6.08 -2.14 -9.91
C HIS A 139 7.20 -1.08 -9.89
N PRO A 140 7.91 -0.84 -10.99
CA PRO A 140 9.00 0.14 -11.01
C PRO A 140 8.58 1.47 -10.38
N LEU A 141 9.31 1.91 -9.33
CA LEU A 141 9.07 3.12 -8.56
C LEU A 141 7.74 3.13 -7.80
N ASP A 142 7.08 1.98 -7.59
CA ASP A 142 5.69 1.86 -7.10
C ASP A 142 4.80 2.97 -7.69
N ASN A 143 4.90 3.14 -9.02
CA ASN A 143 4.33 4.28 -9.73
C ASN A 143 2.80 4.36 -9.62
N ASP A 144 2.16 3.26 -9.27
CA ASP A 144 0.72 3.08 -9.16
C ASP A 144 0.20 2.89 -7.71
N ASN A 145 1.09 3.00 -6.71
CA ASN A 145 0.77 2.87 -5.27
C ASN A 145 0.15 1.53 -4.86
N THR A 146 0.40 0.45 -5.59
CA THR A 146 -0.10 -0.87 -5.20
C THR A 146 0.59 -1.42 -3.94
N ASP A 147 1.77 -0.88 -3.58
CA ASP A 147 2.54 -1.19 -2.37
C ASP A 147 2.42 -0.11 -1.27
N ALA A 148 1.49 0.83 -1.42
CA ALA A 148 1.25 1.90 -0.45
C ALA A 148 2.47 2.77 -0.13
N THR A 149 3.24 3.18 -1.14
CA THR A 149 4.31 4.17 -0.99
C THR A 149 3.82 5.42 -0.28
N PHE A 150 2.63 5.92 -0.65
CA PHE A 150 1.95 6.99 0.09
C PHE A 150 0.65 6.49 0.74
N HIS A 151 0.26 7.17 1.81
CA HIS A 151 -1.01 6.97 2.49
C HIS A 151 -1.85 8.24 2.40
N ALA A 152 -3.17 8.08 2.29
CA ALA A 152 -4.09 9.21 2.28
C ALA A 152 -4.21 9.82 3.67
N ASN A 153 -3.63 11.03 3.84
CA ASN A 153 -3.82 11.83 5.05
C ASN A 153 -5.13 12.64 4.98
N ASN A 154 -5.62 13.11 6.13
CA ASN A 154 -6.79 13.99 6.23
C ASN A 154 -7.99 13.43 5.44
N SER A 155 -8.21 12.12 5.49
CA SER A 155 -9.14 11.46 4.58
C SER A 155 -10.41 11.00 5.26
N VAL A 156 -11.45 10.88 4.42
CA VAL A 156 -12.70 10.18 4.70
C VAL A 156 -12.79 9.04 3.72
N LYS A 157 -13.02 7.82 4.19
CA LYS A 157 -13.20 6.63 3.35
C LYS A 157 -14.48 5.91 3.72
N PHE A 158 -15.23 5.51 2.71
CA PHE A 158 -16.36 4.60 2.83
C PHE A 158 -16.01 3.28 2.13
N THR A 159 -16.24 2.17 2.82
CA THR A 159 -16.17 0.82 2.26
C THR A 159 -17.53 0.18 2.49
N SER A 160 -18.23 -0.20 1.41
CA SER A 160 -19.55 -0.82 1.52
C SER A 160 -19.48 -2.19 2.18
N GLY A 161 -20.60 -2.67 2.70
CA GLY A 161 -20.82 -4.10 2.92
C GLY A 161 -20.67 -4.87 1.60
N GLU A 162 -20.54 -6.19 1.70
CA GLU A 162 -20.56 -7.06 0.51
C GLU A 162 -21.99 -7.39 0.11
N TYR A 163 -22.38 -7.03 -1.10
CA TYR A 163 -23.71 -7.29 -1.65
C TYR A 163 -23.59 -8.13 -2.91
N GLY A 164 -23.98 -9.39 -2.82
CA GLY A 164 -23.90 -10.32 -3.95
C GLY A 164 -22.47 -10.52 -4.49
N GLY A 165 -21.48 -10.46 -3.61
CA GLY A 165 -20.06 -10.55 -3.95
C GLY A 165 -19.43 -9.21 -4.33
N VAL A 166 -20.19 -8.12 -4.43
CA VAL A 166 -19.69 -6.79 -4.79
C VAL A 166 -19.37 -5.97 -3.52
N THR A 167 -18.16 -5.40 -3.46
CA THR A 167 -17.73 -4.41 -2.49
C THR A 167 -17.29 -3.14 -3.22
N ALA A 168 -17.70 -1.97 -2.73
CA ALA A 168 -17.29 -0.67 -3.26
C ALA A 168 -16.47 0.10 -2.23
N THR A 169 -15.47 0.86 -2.68
CA THR A 169 -14.72 1.80 -1.84
C THR A 169 -14.73 3.18 -2.47
N ALA A 170 -14.72 4.21 -1.63
CA ALA A 170 -14.54 5.59 -2.07
C ALA A 170 -13.78 6.35 -0.97
N LEU A 171 -12.76 7.10 -1.36
CA LEU A 171 -11.94 7.92 -0.45
C LEU A 171 -11.83 9.34 -0.97
N TYR A 172 -11.83 10.30 -0.07
CA TYR A 172 -11.45 11.69 -0.32
C TYR A 172 -10.48 12.18 0.75
N GLY A 173 -9.30 12.62 0.31
CA GLY A 173 -8.27 13.25 1.14
C GLY A 173 -8.25 14.76 0.92
N PHE A 174 -8.35 15.55 2.00
CA PHE A 174 -8.42 16.99 1.97
C PHE A 174 -7.02 17.63 1.88
N SER A 175 -6.95 18.80 1.26
CA SER A 175 -5.72 19.59 1.16
C SER A 175 -5.18 20.07 2.50
N ASN A 176 -6.05 20.21 3.48
CA ASN A 176 -5.77 20.80 4.79
C ASN A 176 -5.12 22.20 4.74
N GLN A 177 -5.43 22.97 3.67
CA GLN A 177 -4.93 24.32 3.44
C GLN A 177 -6.07 25.31 3.30
N ALA A 178 -6.02 26.39 4.09
CA ALA A 178 -6.99 27.47 4.01
C ALA A 178 -6.92 28.16 2.62
N GLY A 179 -8.08 28.30 1.96
CA GLY A 179 -8.18 28.90 0.64
C GLY A 179 -7.73 28.04 -0.54
N ALA A 180 -7.19 26.84 -0.30
CA ALA A 180 -6.66 25.94 -1.34
C ALA A 180 -7.34 24.55 -1.31
N PHE A 181 -8.67 24.50 -1.35
CA PHE A 181 -9.43 23.24 -1.29
C PHE A 181 -9.00 22.22 -2.35
N ALA A 182 -8.56 22.67 -3.52
CA ALA A 182 -8.12 21.81 -4.62
C ALA A 182 -6.62 21.50 -4.62
N GLY A 183 -5.82 22.15 -3.76
CA GLY A 183 -4.38 21.94 -3.70
C GLY A 183 -4.02 20.73 -2.81
N ASN A 184 -3.18 19.82 -3.30
CA ASN A 184 -2.77 18.59 -2.60
C ASN A 184 -3.95 17.83 -1.96
N ARG A 185 -5.01 17.60 -2.76
CA ARG A 185 -6.14 16.74 -2.43
C ARG A 185 -6.04 15.43 -3.24
N MET A 186 -6.70 14.39 -2.77
CA MET A 186 -6.85 13.17 -3.55
C MET A 186 -8.29 12.64 -3.46
N TYR A 187 -8.67 11.84 -4.42
CA TYR A 187 -9.84 10.99 -4.32
C TYR A 187 -9.62 9.69 -5.09
N SER A 188 -10.16 8.62 -4.57
CA SER A 188 -10.17 7.31 -5.22
C SER A 188 -11.54 6.67 -5.10
N ALA A 189 -11.85 5.78 -6.04
CA ALA A 189 -13.02 4.93 -6.00
C ALA A 189 -12.69 3.59 -6.65
N GLY A 190 -13.26 2.52 -6.11
CA GLY A 190 -13.04 1.19 -6.63
C GLY A 190 -14.21 0.25 -6.40
N LEU A 191 -14.28 -0.77 -7.23
CA LEU A 191 -15.23 -1.87 -7.15
C LEU A 191 -14.46 -3.19 -7.16
N LYS A 192 -14.86 -4.11 -6.30
CA LYS A 192 -14.37 -5.49 -6.25
C LYS A 192 -15.56 -6.42 -6.34
N TYR A 193 -15.46 -7.45 -7.17
CA TYR A 193 -16.39 -8.56 -7.22
C TYR A 193 -15.67 -9.86 -6.89
N SER A 194 -16.21 -10.63 -5.95
CA SER A 194 -15.68 -11.92 -5.52
C SER A 194 -16.75 -12.99 -5.68
N TYR A 195 -16.38 -14.10 -6.30
CA TYR A 195 -17.24 -15.27 -6.42
C TYR A 195 -16.40 -16.55 -6.33
N ALA A 196 -16.69 -17.39 -5.33
CA ALA A 196 -15.89 -18.57 -5.00
C ALA A 196 -14.39 -18.20 -4.84
N THR A 197 -13.53 -18.72 -5.70
CA THR A 197 -12.07 -18.45 -5.70
C THR A 197 -11.65 -17.39 -6.72
N PHE A 198 -12.60 -16.76 -7.40
CA PHE A 198 -12.34 -15.70 -8.39
C PHE A 198 -12.63 -14.33 -7.79
N THR A 199 -11.72 -13.40 -7.96
CA THR A 199 -11.88 -11.99 -7.60
C THR A 199 -11.44 -11.12 -8.77
N ILE A 200 -12.20 -10.06 -9.06
CA ILE A 200 -11.85 -9.01 -10.02
C ILE A 200 -12.11 -7.66 -9.39
N GLY A 201 -11.25 -6.69 -9.68
CA GLY A 201 -11.40 -5.32 -9.19
C GLY A 201 -11.01 -4.29 -10.22
N ALA A 202 -11.60 -3.09 -10.09
CA ALA A 202 -11.24 -1.93 -10.88
C ALA A 202 -11.21 -0.68 -9.99
N VAL A 203 -10.22 0.20 -10.21
CA VAL A 203 -10.00 1.39 -9.40
C VAL A 203 -9.64 2.58 -10.30
N TYR A 204 -10.11 3.74 -9.89
CA TYR A 204 -9.66 5.04 -10.37
C TYR A 204 -9.21 5.90 -9.19
N GLU A 205 -8.09 6.61 -9.39
CA GLU A 205 -7.54 7.54 -8.42
C GLU A 205 -7.03 8.82 -9.09
N ASN A 206 -7.20 9.95 -8.40
CA ASN A 206 -6.67 11.24 -8.82
C ASN A 206 -6.04 11.98 -7.63
N LEU A 207 -4.81 12.41 -7.83
CA LEU A 207 -4.05 13.22 -6.89
C LEU A 207 -3.78 14.58 -7.53
N ALA A 208 -4.30 15.65 -6.92
CA ALA A 208 -4.03 17.02 -7.34
C ALA A 208 -2.84 17.56 -6.54
N ALA A 209 -1.80 17.97 -7.23
CA ALA A 209 -0.56 18.49 -6.65
C ALA A 209 0.02 17.59 -5.51
N PRO A 210 0.20 16.25 -5.75
CA PRO A 210 0.76 15.37 -4.73
C PRO A 210 2.16 15.86 -4.33
N GLY A 211 2.45 15.81 -3.04
CA GLY A 211 3.74 16.24 -2.51
C GLY A 211 3.95 17.75 -2.46
N ALA A 212 2.96 18.58 -2.83
CA ALA A 212 3.10 20.03 -2.76
C ALA A 212 3.28 20.56 -1.33
N THR A 213 2.79 19.83 -0.33
CA THR A 213 2.91 20.18 1.08
C THR A 213 3.11 18.94 1.96
N SER A 214 3.64 19.16 3.16
CA SER A 214 3.80 18.09 4.17
C SER A 214 2.50 17.75 4.90
N THR A 215 1.43 18.56 4.74
CA THR A 215 0.18 18.44 5.49
C THR A 215 -1.04 18.12 4.62
N GLY A 216 -0.88 18.02 3.30
CA GLY A 216 -1.95 17.68 2.38
C GLY A 216 -2.31 16.21 2.36
N ALA A 217 -3.20 15.82 1.46
CA ALA A 217 -3.66 14.43 1.33
C ALA A 217 -2.52 13.46 1.04
N VAL A 218 -1.56 13.85 0.18
CA VAL A 218 -0.32 13.11 -0.09
C VAL A 218 0.84 14.00 0.31
N ALA A 219 1.49 13.68 1.43
CA ALA A 219 2.56 14.48 2.00
C ALA A 219 3.83 14.49 1.12
N SER A 220 4.60 15.59 1.17
CA SER A 220 5.81 15.76 0.34
C SER A 220 6.91 14.73 0.59
N ASP A 221 6.93 14.15 1.76
CA ASP A 221 7.88 13.12 2.20
C ASP A 221 7.46 11.68 1.90
N GLU A 222 6.29 11.49 1.25
CA GLU A 222 5.74 10.19 0.88
C GLU A 222 5.27 10.14 -0.58
N ALA A 223 5.15 11.28 -1.25
CA ALA A 223 4.65 11.32 -2.62
C ALA A 223 5.54 10.50 -3.56
N GLY A 224 5.01 9.45 -4.18
CA GLY A 224 5.71 8.67 -5.19
C GLY A 224 6.28 9.58 -6.29
N PHE A 225 5.46 10.56 -6.71
CA PHE A 225 5.88 11.70 -7.54
C PHE A 225 5.39 13.02 -6.96
N VAL A 226 6.28 14.00 -6.82
CA VAL A 226 5.89 15.40 -6.66
C VAL A 226 5.54 15.94 -8.04
N ALA A 227 4.28 16.34 -8.26
CA ALA A 227 3.77 16.67 -9.59
C ALA A 227 2.58 17.65 -9.52
N ALA A 228 2.19 18.22 -10.65
CA ALA A 228 0.95 19.00 -10.71
C ALA A 228 -0.31 18.14 -10.59
N ASN A 229 -0.28 16.92 -11.16
CA ASN A 229 -1.36 15.95 -11.05
C ASN A 229 -0.85 14.54 -11.32
N GLN A 230 -1.42 13.54 -10.61
CA GLN A 230 -1.25 12.12 -10.93
C GLN A 230 -2.62 11.45 -11.02
N LYS A 231 -2.83 10.66 -12.06
CA LYS A 231 -4.03 9.83 -12.24
C LYS A 231 -3.61 8.38 -12.38
N ILE A 232 -4.33 7.50 -11.68
CA ILE A 232 -4.06 6.06 -11.67
C ILE A 232 -5.36 5.33 -12.00
N TYR A 233 -5.27 4.37 -12.91
CA TYR A 233 -6.32 3.44 -13.28
C TYR A 233 -5.79 2.04 -13.06
N GLY A 234 -6.54 1.19 -12.38
CA GLY A 234 -6.17 -0.19 -12.15
C GLY A 234 -7.32 -1.14 -12.48
N ILE A 235 -6.99 -2.27 -13.06
CA ILE A 235 -7.84 -3.44 -13.15
C ILE A 235 -7.01 -4.66 -12.83
N GLY A 236 -7.56 -5.55 -11.99
CA GLY A 236 -6.87 -6.78 -11.61
C GLY A 236 -7.85 -7.92 -11.43
N ALA A 237 -7.34 -9.13 -11.57
CA ALA A 237 -8.07 -10.34 -11.25
C ALA A 237 -7.16 -11.34 -10.55
N SER A 238 -7.72 -12.12 -9.62
CA SER A 238 -7.08 -13.26 -9.00
C SER A 238 -7.96 -14.50 -9.08
N TYR A 239 -7.34 -15.67 -9.22
CA TYR A 239 -8.02 -16.94 -9.30
C TYR A 239 -7.30 -18.04 -8.52
N GLY A 240 -8.02 -18.65 -7.59
CA GLY A 240 -7.54 -19.81 -6.83
C GLY A 240 -7.85 -21.12 -7.56
N ALA A 241 -6.82 -21.87 -7.93
CA ALA A 241 -6.91 -23.16 -8.64
C ALA A 241 -6.27 -24.27 -7.81
N GLY A 242 -7.00 -24.81 -6.85
CA GLY A 242 -6.45 -25.79 -5.90
C GLY A 242 -5.34 -25.18 -5.03
N PRO A 243 -4.10 -25.71 -5.08
CA PRO A 243 -2.99 -25.16 -4.31
C PRO A 243 -2.37 -23.91 -4.96
N ALA A 244 -2.78 -23.55 -6.17
CA ALA A 244 -2.27 -22.37 -6.89
C ALA A 244 -3.19 -21.17 -6.75
N THR A 245 -2.62 -19.98 -6.60
CA THR A 245 -3.30 -18.69 -6.78
C THR A 245 -2.60 -17.92 -7.89
N LEU A 246 -3.37 -17.45 -8.86
CA LEU A 246 -2.88 -16.70 -10.02
C LEU A 246 -3.40 -15.28 -9.94
N GLY A 247 -2.55 -14.29 -10.28
CA GLY A 247 -2.90 -12.89 -10.38
C GLY A 247 -2.58 -12.34 -11.75
N LEU A 248 -3.44 -11.47 -12.28
CA LEU A 248 -3.20 -10.67 -13.49
C LEU A 248 -3.65 -9.24 -13.23
N VAL A 249 -2.76 -8.29 -13.39
CA VAL A 249 -3.01 -6.87 -13.10
C VAL A 249 -2.55 -6.01 -14.26
N TYR A 250 -3.34 -4.99 -14.56
CA TYR A 250 -2.96 -3.89 -15.43
C TYR A 250 -3.22 -2.57 -14.70
N THR A 251 -2.21 -1.68 -14.72
CA THR A 251 -2.37 -0.32 -14.24
C THR A 251 -1.87 0.68 -15.27
N HIS A 252 -2.55 1.84 -15.33
CA HIS A 252 -2.18 2.98 -16.16
C HIS A 252 -2.01 4.21 -15.29
N VAL A 253 -0.85 4.83 -15.36
CA VAL A 253 -0.50 6.01 -14.56
C VAL A 253 -0.14 7.18 -15.48
N ASN A 254 -0.69 8.35 -15.17
CA ASN A 254 -0.37 9.59 -15.88
C ASN A 254 0.05 10.66 -14.86
N VAL A 255 1.32 11.08 -14.93
CA VAL A 255 1.91 12.12 -14.07
C VAL A 255 2.15 13.37 -14.91
N GLN A 256 1.47 14.46 -14.55
CA GLN A 256 1.59 15.75 -15.22
C GLN A 256 2.56 16.64 -14.48
N GLN A 257 3.51 17.23 -15.20
CA GLN A 257 4.56 18.09 -14.65
C GLN A 257 5.27 17.47 -13.44
N PRO A 258 5.83 16.24 -13.59
CA PRO A 258 6.62 15.62 -12.53
C PRO A 258 7.87 16.48 -12.25
N VAL A 259 8.18 16.68 -10.96
CA VAL A 259 9.37 17.41 -10.49
C VAL A 259 10.38 16.42 -9.93
N SER A 260 9.92 15.55 -9.02
CA SER A 260 10.78 14.58 -8.35
C SER A 260 10.01 13.28 -8.08
N SER A 261 10.76 12.21 -7.82
CA SER A 261 10.25 10.95 -7.32
C SER A 261 10.84 10.64 -5.95
N LEU A 262 10.06 9.99 -5.08
CA LEU A 262 10.56 9.50 -3.78
C LEU A 262 11.79 8.60 -3.96
N TYR A 263 11.83 7.83 -5.04
CA TYR A 263 12.85 6.82 -5.32
C TYR A 263 14.10 7.37 -6.01
N LEU A 264 13.93 8.38 -6.87
CA LEU A 264 15.00 8.86 -7.76
C LEU A 264 15.44 10.31 -7.46
N GLY A 265 14.72 10.99 -6.56
CA GLY A 265 14.96 12.42 -6.28
C GLY A 265 14.49 13.31 -7.44
N ASP A 266 15.20 14.39 -7.69
CA ASP A 266 14.92 15.34 -8.77
C ASP A 266 15.03 14.65 -10.15
N LEU A 267 13.98 14.76 -10.96
CA LEU A 267 13.96 14.17 -12.30
C LEU A 267 14.64 15.04 -13.36
N GLY A 268 14.95 16.30 -13.04
CA GLY A 268 15.63 17.22 -13.96
C GLY A 268 14.80 17.61 -15.19
N VAL A 269 13.47 17.57 -15.11
CA VAL A 269 12.56 17.85 -16.24
C VAL A 269 11.63 19.02 -15.92
N ASN A 270 11.29 19.79 -16.96
CA ASN A 270 10.33 20.89 -16.89
C ASN A 270 9.25 20.67 -17.94
N ASP A 271 8.01 21.10 -17.66
CA ASP A 271 6.85 20.98 -18.55
C ASP A 271 6.70 19.56 -19.15
N ALA A 272 6.95 18.56 -18.30
CA ALA A 272 6.98 17.18 -18.70
C ALA A 272 5.62 16.48 -18.46
N SER A 273 5.40 15.41 -19.19
CA SER A 273 4.41 14.39 -18.83
C SER A 273 5.08 13.02 -18.80
N LEU A 274 4.80 12.25 -17.77
CA LEU A 274 5.31 10.89 -17.59
C LEU A 274 4.12 9.95 -17.46
N ARG A 275 4.11 8.91 -18.27
CA ARG A 275 3.06 7.90 -18.29
C ARG A 275 3.67 6.53 -18.10
N PHE A 276 3.00 5.67 -17.32
CA PHE A 276 3.34 4.26 -17.14
C PHE A 276 2.14 3.38 -17.50
N ASP A 277 2.44 2.23 -18.08
CA ASP A 277 1.52 1.12 -18.31
C ASP A 277 2.18 -0.14 -17.75
N ASN A 278 1.66 -0.69 -16.65
CA ASN A 278 2.17 -1.89 -16.00
C ASN A 278 1.26 -3.08 -16.35
N ILE A 279 1.87 -4.20 -16.71
CA ILE A 279 1.20 -5.49 -16.88
C ILE A 279 1.94 -6.48 -16.01
N GLU A 280 1.26 -7.05 -15.02
CA GLU A 280 1.82 -8.07 -14.13
C GLU A 280 1.05 -9.38 -14.24
N PHE A 281 1.80 -10.47 -14.32
CA PHE A 281 1.34 -11.82 -14.03
C PHE A 281 2.09 -12.36 -12.82
N ASN A 282 1.36 -12.89 -11.84
CA ASN A 282 1.95 -13.53 -10.67
C ASN A 282 1.25 -14.86 -10.34
N ALA A 283 1.99 -15.72 -9.66
CA ALA A 283 1.49 -17.02 -9.21
C ALA A 283 2.15 -17.41 -7.88
N LYS A 284 1.35 -17.94 -6.97
CA LYS A 284 1.80 -18.61 -5.74
C LYS A 284 1.31 -20.04 -5.75
N TYR A 285 2.15 -20.97 -5.33
CA TYR A 285 1.82 -22.40 -5.22
C TYR A 285 2.17 -22.91 -3.83
N ASP A 286 1.18 -23.39 -3.11
CA ASP A 286 1.33 -24.01 -1.80
C ASP A 286 1.69 -25.49 -1.98
N ILE A 287 2.99 -25.82 -1.86
CA ILE A 287 3.51 -27.20 -1.97
C ILE A 287 3.00 -28.03 -0.80
N GLN A 288 3.00 -27.43 0.39
CA GLN A 288 2.47 -27.96 1.64
C GLN A 288 1.83 -26.80 2.41
N PRO A 289 1.04 -27.06 3.47
CA PRO A 289 0.41 -25.99 4.25
C PRO A 289 1.37 -24.96 4.85
N ASP A 290 2.63 -25.36 5.04
CA ASP A 290 3.71 -24.55 5.62
C ASP A 290 4.81 -24.16 4.63
N LEU A 291 4.76 -24.66 3.37
CA LEU A 291 5.76 -24.39 2.33
C LEU A 291 5.11 -23.90 1.05
N SER A 292 5.47 -22.72 0.61
CA SER A 292 5.04 -22.14 -0.66
C SER A 292 6.19 -21.64 -1.51
N ILE A 293 5.98 -21.64 -2.82
CA ILE A 293 6.82 -20.97 -3.81
C ILE A 293 5.96 -19.99 -4.59
N ALA A 294 6.56 -18.89 -5.04
CA ALA A 294 5.84 -17.90 -5.83
C ALA A 294 6.77 -17.25 -6.86
N GLY A 295 6.17 -16.72 -7.91
CA GLY A 295 6.88 -16.02 -8.95
C GLY A 295 6.03 -14.96 -9.61
N MET A 296 6.68 -13.90 -10.12
CA MET A 296 6.02 -12.85 -10.89
C MET A 296 6.84 -12.45 -12.12
N TYR A 297 6.16 -11.91 -13.10
CA TYR A 297 6.71 -11.13 -14.19
C TYR A 297 5.91 -9.86 -14.36
N THR A 298 6.62 -8.72 -14.33
CA THR A 298 6.04 -7.40 -14.60
C THR A 298 6.71 -6.79 -15.83
N TYR A 299 5.89 -6.33 -16.78
CA TYR A 299 6.32 -5.52 -17.91
C TYR A 299 5.74 -4.12 -17.77
N THR A 300 6.62 -3.13 -17.63
CA THR A 300 6.25 -1.72 -17.53
C THR A 300 6.72 -0.96 -18.74
N MET A 301 5.80 -0.30 -19.46
CA MET A 301 6.13 0.69 -20.49
C MET A 301 6.01 2.07 -19.87
N ALA A 302 6.97 2.96 -20.15
CA ALA A 302 6.83 4.36 -19.80
C ALA A 302 7.14 5.27 -21.00
N HIS A 303 6.47 6.43 -20.99
CA HIS A 303 6.69 7.50 -21.97
C HIS A 303 6.95 8.80 -21.25
N LEU A 304 8.10 9.39 -21.47
CA LEU A 304 8.47 10.71 -20.97
C LEU A 304 8.48 11.71 -22.11
N LYS A 305 7.63 12.72 -22.04
CA LYS A 305 7.62 13.87 -22.95
C LYS A 305 8.13 15.10 -22.21
N HIS A 306 9.22 15.67 -22.67
CA HIS A 306 9.76 16.94 -22.15
C HIS A 306 10.63 17.62 -23.18
N GLY A 307 10.66 18.96 -23.21
CA GLY A 307 11.57 19.73 -24.07
C GLY A 307 11.45 19.42 -25.58
N GLY A 308 10.28 18.91 -26.04
CA GLY A 308 10.08 18.49 -27.44
C GLY A 308 10.52 17.05 -27.75
N PHE A 309 11.05 16.34 -26.80
CA PHE A 309 11.41 14.92 -26.88
C PHE A 309 10.27 14.02 -26.42
N ASP A 310 10.13 12.85 -27.06
CA ASP A 310 9.19 11.78 -26.70
C ASP A 310 9.99 10.48 -26.58
N ASN A 311 10.33 10.10 -25.35
CA ASN A 311 11.18 8.96 -25.06
C ASN A 311 10.35 7.81 -24.48
N SER A 312 10.60 6.59 -24.98
CA SER A 312 9.99 5.37 -24.49
C SER A 312 10.99 4.53 -23.71
N MET A 313 10.56 3.98 -22.58
CA MET A 313 11.33 3.12 -21.70
C MET A 313 10.52 1.87 -21.36
N HIS A 314 11.21 0.77 -21.13
CA HIS A 314 10.57 -0.50 -20.76
C HIS A 314 11.35 -1.17 -19.65
N TRP A 315 10.66 -1.49 -18.55
CA TRP A 315 11.20 -2.36 -17.49
C TRP A 315 10.64 -3.76 -17.65
N ASN A 316 11.53 -4.75 -17.53
CA ASN A 316 11.18 -6.15 -17.36
C ASN A 316 11.64 -6.55 -15.98
N GLN A 317 10.71 -6.99 -15.11
CA GLN A 317 11.03 -7.41 -13.76
C GLN A 317 10.54 -8.84 -13.55
N VAL A 318 11.43 -9.69 -13.04
CA VAL A 318 11.14 -11.08 -12.63
C VAL A 318 11.43 -11.22 -11.17
N GLY A 319 10.50 -11.80 -10.43
CA GLY A 319 10.66 -12.07 -9.00
C GLY A 319 10.32 -13.51 -8.68
N LEU A 320 11.07 -14.11 -7.76
CA LEU A 320 10.86 -15.44 -7.21
C LEU A 320 10.92 -15.39 -5.69
N MET A 321 10.10 -16.18 -5.03
CA MET A 321 10.06 -16.32 -3.58
C MET A 321 9.83 -17.77 -3.18
N ALA A 322 10.46 -18.19 -2.08
CA ALA A 322 10.10 -19.37 -1.33
C ALA A 322 9.91 -18.99 0.14
N GLN A 323 8.86 -19.50 0.78
CA GLN A 323 8.52 -19.23 2.18
C GLN A 323 8.19 -20.51 2.90
N TYR A 324 8.75 -20.66 4.11
CA TYR A 324 8.47 -21.78 5.01
C TYR A 324 8.02 -21.27 6.38
N PHE A 325 6.87 -21.70 6.85
CA PHE A 325 6.33 -21.36 8.16
C PHE A 325 6.78 -22.36 9.23
N LEU A 326 7.61 -21.90 10.17
CA LEU A 326 8.01 -22.64 11.36
C LEU A 326 6.86 -22.83 12.36
N SER A 327 5.93 -21.88 12.34
CA SER A 327 4.67 -21.89 13.09
C SER A 327 3.64 -20.99 12.39
N LYS A 328 2.39 -20.95 12.91
CA LYS A 328 1.34 -20.04 12.37
C LYS A 328 1.74 -18.55 12.41
N ARG A 329 2.74 -18.17 13.20
CA ARG A 329 3.17 -16.78 13.41
C ARG A 329 4.59 -16.50 12.97
N THR A 330 5.39 -17.51 12.68
CA THR A 330 6.82 -17.36 12.38
C THR A 330 7.14 -18.02 11.05
N GLY A 331 7.65 -17.26 10.11
CA GLY A 331 8.09 -17.75 8.81
C GLY A 331 9.52 -17.33 8.49
N ILE A 332 10.21 -18.15 7.72
CA ILE A 332 11.47 -17.81 7.05
C ILE A 332 11.22 -17.78 5.55
N TYR A 333 11.95 -16.93 4.84
CA TYR A 333 11.74 -16.79 3.40
C TYR A 333 13.02 -16.40 2.66
N THR A 334 13.03 -16.64 1.37
CA THR A 334 14.05 -16.11 0.45
C THR A 334 13.39 -15.52 -0.77
N GLN A 335 13.97 -14.43 -1.28
CA GLN A 335 13.51 -13.69 -2.44
C GLN A 335 14.65 -13.41 -3.40
N LEU A 336 14.34 -13.40 -4.69
CA LEU A 336 15.24 -13.01 -5.75
C LEU A 336 14.45 -12.17 -6.77
N VAL A 337 14.86 -10.93 -6.95
CA VAL A 337 14.23 -10.02 -7.93
C VAL A 337 15.31 -9.52 -8.88
N TYR A 338 15.02 -9.57 -10.17
CA TYR A 338 15.85 -9.01 -11.24
C TYR A 338 15.02 -8.03 -12.07
N GLN A 339 15.57 -6.85 -12.28
CA GLN A 339 14.96 -5.80 -13.10
C GLN A 339 15.93 -5.39 -14.21
N LYS A 340 15.40 -5.22 -15.42
CA LYS A 340 16.13 -4.70 -16.57
C LYS A 340 15.32 -3.60 -17.24
N LEU A 341 15.94 -2.43 -17.37
CA LEU A 341 15.50 -1.31 -18.19
C LEU A 341 16.02 -1.46 -19.61
N SER A 342 15.20 -1.15 -20.60
CA SER A 342 15.57 -1.02 -22.01
C SER A 342 14.87 0.19 -22.64
N GLY A 343 15.44 0.78 -23.68
CA GLY A 343 15.08 2.12 -24.12
C GLY A 343 15.68 3.16 -23.17
N GLY A 344 15.05 4.30 -23.00
CA GLY A 344 15.58 5.40 -22.21
C GLY A 344 16.39 6.36 -23.07
N ASN A 345 17.53 6.82 -22.60
CA ASN A 345 18.28 7.97 -23.13
C ASN A 345 17.48 9.28 -22.95
N THR A 346 16.78 9.37 -21.84
CA THR A 346 16.03 10.57 -21.44
C THR A 346 16.96 11.66 -20.92
N GLY A 347 18.17 11.29 -20.49
CA GLY A 347 19.10 12.16 -19.78
C GLY A 347 18.66 12.45 -18.33
N THR A 348 17.76 11.66 -17.79
CA THR A 348 17.20 11.81 -16.44
C THR A 348 17.55 10.61 -15.56
N ALA A 349 17.21 10.67 -14.28
CA ALA A 349 17.37 9.57 -13.34
C ALA A 349 16.52 8.32 -13.71
N LEU A 350 15.53 8.47 -14.62
CA LEU A 350 14.72 7.36 -15.14
C LEU A 350 15.52 6.38 -16.02
N ASP A 351 16.71 6.74 -16.45
CA ASP A 351 17.58 5.88 -17.32
C ASP A 351 18.29 4.76 -16.54
N THR A 352 17.95 4.53 -15.27
CA THR A 352 18.56 3.50 -14.41
C THR A 352 17.53 2.47 -13.96
N ALA A 353 17.97 1.22 -13.75
CA ALA A 353 17.15 0.23 -13.05
C ALA A 353 17.14 0.55 -11.56
N PHE A 354 15.97 0.44 -10.92
CA PHE A 354 15.82 0.55 -9.49
C PHE A 354 14.69 -0.33 -8.97
N ILE A 355 15.04 -1.36 -8.23
CA ILE A 355 14.10 -2.21 -7.51
C ILE A 355 13.78 -1.52 -6.18
N PRO A 356 12.50 -1.19 -5.86
CA PRO A 356 12.13 -0.71 -4.54
C PRO A 356 12.69 -1.62 -3.43
N GLY A 357 13.29 -1.04 -2.38
CA GLY A 357 13.99 -1.82 -1.34
C GLY A 357 15.45 -2.15 -1.62
N ALA A 358 15.96 -1.93 -2.83
CA ALA A 358 17.41 -1.98 -3.10
C ALA A 358 18.16 -0.86 -2.38
N ALA A 359 19.45 -1.06 -2.08
CA ALA A 359 20.28 -0.09 -1.36
C ALA A 359 20.37 1.30 -2.01
N SER A 360 20.34 1.36 -3.34
CA SER A 360 20.24 2.58 -4.16
C SER A 360 19.96 2.22 -5.62
N PRO A 361 19.62 3.21 -6.48
CA PRO A 361 19.51 2.99 -7.92
C PRO A 361 20.77 2.39 -8.51
N SER A 362 20.60 1.58 -9.54
CA SER A 362 21.71 1.00 -10.31
C SER A 362 22.47 2.09 -11.07
N SER A 363 23.76 1.89 -11.31
CA SER A 363 24.56 2.74 -12.21
C SER A 363 24.32 2.41 -13.69
N ASN A 364 23.47 1.44 -14.00
CA ASN A 364 23.19 0.99 -15.36
C ASN A 364 21.74 0.47 -15.49
N SER A 365 21.45 -0.17 -16.60
CA SER A 365 20.11 -0.61 -16.98
C SER A 365 19.64 -1.91 -16.30
N HIS A 366 20.37 -2.49 -15.37
CA HIS A 366 19.92 -3.71 -14.67
C HIS A 366 20.31 -3.72 -13.19
N GLN A 367 19.49 -4.38 -12.40
CA GLN A 367 19.70 -4.57 -10.98
C GLN A 367 19.13 -5.91 -10.53
N MET A 368 19.75 -6.53 -9.53
CA MET A 368 19.25 -7.73 -8.86
C MET A 368 19.33 -7.52 -7.36
N VAL A 369 18.28 -7.94 -6.66
CA VAL A 369 18.25 -8.05 -5.20
C VAL A 369 17.98 -9.48 -4.82
N ALA A 370 18.82 -10.03 -3.92
CA ALA A 370 18.59 -11.31 -3.26
C ALA A 370 18.40 -11.06 -1.76
N ARG A 371 17.42 -11.71 -1.15
CA ARG A 371 17.08 -11.57 0.26
C ARG A 371 16.87 -12.92 0.92
N ILE A 372 17.29 -13.01 2.18
CA ILE A 372 16.84 -14.02 3.15
C ILE A 372 16.32 -13.28 4.38
N GLY A 373 15.15 -13.65 4.85
CA GLY A 373 14.50 -12.96 5.95
C GLY A 373 13.63 -13.87 6.81
N MET A 374 13.15 -13.29 7.91
CA MET A 374 12.26 -13.92 8.88
C MET A 374 11.13 -12.95 9.25
N THR A 375 9.92 -13.49 9.38
CA THR A 375 8.77 -12.76 9.92
C THR A 375 8.26 -13.39 11.21
N HIS A 376 7.74 -12.56 12.11
CA HIS A 376 7.05 -13.00 13.32
C HIS A 376 5.87 -12.10 13.66
N ALA A 377 4.67 -12.66 13.78
CA ALA A 377 3.46 -11.95 14.20
C ALA A 377 3.14 -12.23 15.68
N PHE A 378 2.64 -11.24 16.41
CA PHE A 378 2.26 -11.37 17.84
C PHE A 378 0.93 -10.67 18.15
#